data_ba4251d3f4aa07c3f9679a4611aba883
#
_entry.id   ba4251d3f4aa07c3f9679a4611aba883
#
_cell.length_a   1.000
_cell.length_b   1.000
_cell.length_c   1.000
_cell.angle_alpha   90.00
_cell.angle_beta   90.00
_cell.angle_gamma   90.00
#
_symmetry.space_group_name_H-M   'P 1'
#
loop_
_entity.id
_entity.type
_entity.pdbx_description
1 polymer ?
#
loop_
_entity_poly.entity_id
_entity_poly.type
_entity_poly.pdbx_seq_one_letter_code
_entity_poly.pdbx_strand_id
1 'polypeptide(L)'
;MKILDRYIIKQFLLTYLFVTFVIVLIICMIDFTERIDDFHKRNAPVLLILRDYYPNLILHYSNLISPLLVFIATVFFTSRMAAKSEIIAILSSGISFGRMLVPYFIGASILGVVTFFMMGWVIPKADKTRIDFEQKYVRAAFSFNENHVHLKISPNLYAYMKNYETLTLTGNKFTLERIEGNKLTEKLTADRIVWMPDKKKWTIYNYRLRKINGQGESISYGTQKDTVINLSPKDFEDTHLLNETLNLNELNDHITKLRSRGSDGIETYLIEKYTRFTQPFAMLILTAIGVIVSARKSRQGVGLQIALGFALAFFYILFYLLSKGIAESGKMPPLLAVWLPNIVFAGIGAVLFKTLPR
;
A
#
# COMPACT_ATOMS: atom_id res chain seq x y z
N MET A 1 8.91 0.46 35.52
CA MET A 1 9.45 1.58 34.72
C MET A 1 9.97 2.63 35.67
N LYS A 2 11.20 3.14 35.44
CA LYS A 2 11.78 4.23 36.22
C LYS A 2 11.15 5.58 35.75
N ILE A 3 11.25 6.61 36.58
CA ILE A 3 10.73 7.96 36.25
C ILE A 3 11.26 8.47 34.91
N LEU A 4 12.55 8.23 34.65
CA LEU A 4 13.23 8.57 33.38
C LEU A 4 12.57 7.88 32.16
N ASP A 5 12.23 6.60 32.28
CA ASP A 5 11.61 5.86 31.16
C ASP A 5 10.26 6.50 30.79
N ARG A 6 9.46 6.81 31.80
CA ARG A 6 8.14 7.45 31.61
C ARG A 6 8.27 8.85 30.98
N TYR A 7 9.28 9.61 31.40
CA TYR A 7 9.56 10.91 30.83
C TYR A 7 9.89 10.80 29.34
N ILE A 8 10.85 9.94 28.99
CA ILE A 8 11.29 9.75 27.59
C ILE A 8 10.13 9.27 26.71
N ILE A 9 9.39 8.24 27.14
CA ILE A 9 8.27 7.70 26.35
C ILE A 9 7.19 8.77 26.12
N LYS A 10 6.77 9.46 27.19
CA LYS A 10 5.74 10.50 27.09
C LYS A 10 6.16 11.60 26.12
N GLN A 11 7.38 12.10 26.28
CA GLN A 11 7.87 13.20 25.48
C GLN A 11 8.10 12.80 24.02
N PHE A 12 8.60 11.58 23.77
CA PHE A 12 8.76 11.01 22.45
C PHE A 12 7.42 10.87 21.73
N LEU A 13 6.40 10.27 22.38
CA LEU A 13 5.06 10.10 21.82
C LEU A 13 4.38 11.45 21.55
N LEU A 14 4.49 12.40 22.45
CA LEU A 14 3.96 13.75 22.23
C LEU A 14 4.64 14.46 21.05
N THR A 15 5.96 14.30 20.93
CA THR A 15 6.71 14.85 19.80
C THR A 15 6.30 14.20 18.49
N TYR A 16 6.08 12.88 18.48
CA TYR A 16 5.55 12.15 17.31
C TYR A 16 4.18 12.69 16.90
N LEU A 17 3.26 12.83 17.83
CA LEU A 17 1.93 13.38 17.54
C LEU A 17 2.00 14.81 17.01
N PHE A 18 2.86 15.64 17.59
CA PHE A 18 3.06 17.01 17.13
C PHE A 18 3.63 17.07 15.71
N VAL A 19 4.69 16.29 15.42
CA VAL A 19 5.31 16.22 14.10
C VAL A 19 4.30 15.69 13.07
N THR A 20 3.56 14.65 13.42
CA THR A 20 2.51 14.09 12.56
C THR A 20 1.44 15.14 12.23
N PHE A 21 0.94 15.84 13.25
CA PHE A 21 -0.04 16.90 13.08
C PHE A 21 0.42 17.99 12.12
N VAL A 22 1.65 18.51 12.32
CA VAL A 22 2.21 19.58 11.48
C VAL A 22 2.38 19.12 10.03
N ILE A 23 2.98 17.94 9.82
CA ILE A 23 3.27 17.47 8.46
C ILE A 23 1.98 17.11 7.72
N VAL A 24 1.03 16.45 8.38
CA VAL A 24 -0.26 16.09 7.75
C VAL A 24 -1.09 17.33 7.46
N LEU A 25 -1.03 18.36 8.31
CA LEU A 25 -1.69 19.64 8.03
C LEU A 25 -1.12 20.28 6.76
N ILE A 26 0.20 20.27 6.59
CA ILE A 26 0.85 20.79 5.37
C ILE A 26 0.38 19.98 4.14
N ILE A 27 0.32 18.64 4.24
CA ILE A 27 -0.17 17.79 3.15
C ILE A 27 -1.62 18.13 2.80
N CYS A 28 -2.49 18.29 3.80
CA CYS A 28 -3.88 18.69 3.56
C CYS A 28 -4.00 20.07 2.88
N MET A 29 -3.13 21.03 3.23
CA MET A 29 -3.12 22.33 2.58
C MET A 29 -2.67 22.25 1.11
N ILE A 30 -1.66 21.44 0.82
CA ILE A 30 -1.19 21.20 -0.55
C ILE A 30 -2.30 20.54 -1.37
N ASP A 31 -2.87 19.44 -0.86
CA ASP A 31 -3.95 18.71 -1.51
C ASP A 31 -5.17 19.61 -1.76
N PHE A 32 -5.53 20.46 -0.78
CA PHE A 32 -6.62 21.42 -0.95
C PHE A 32 -6.36 22.38 -2.10
N THR A 33 -5.14 22.92 -2.19
CA THR A 33 -4.75 23.85 -3.26
C THR A 33 -4.79 23.17 -4.64
N GLU A 34 -4.37 21.91 -4.71
CA GLU A 34 -4.37 21.14 -5.97
C GLU A 34 -5.78 20.76 -6.43
N ARG A 35 -6.69 20.46 -5.48
CA ARG A 35 -8.01 19.87 -5.80
C ARG A 35 -9.19 20.84 -5.71
N ILE A 36 -8.99 22.06 -5.28
CA ILE A 36 -10.08 23.05 -5.12
C ILE A 36 -10.85 23.28 -6.42
N ASP A 37 -10.15 23.31 -7.55
CA ASP A 37 -10.77 23.49 -8.86
C ASP A 37 -11.64 22.28 -9.26
N ASP A 38 -11.21 21.07 -8.95
CA ASP A 38 -11.96 19.85 -9.22
C ASP A 38 -13.21 19.77 -8.36
N PHE A 39 -13.11 20.12 -7.08
CA PHE A 39 -14.24 20.18 -6.16
C PHE A 39 -15.28 21.19 -6.65
N HIS A 40 -14.83 22.35 -7.13
CA HIS A 40 -15.73 23.39 -7.63
C HIS A 40 -16.38 22.97 -8.96
N LYS A 41 -15.61 22.49 -9.94
CA LYS A 41 -16.12 22.05 -11.26
C LYS A 41 -17.18 20.95 -11.15
N ARG A 42 -17.07 20.09 -10.15
CA ARG A 42 -17.98 18.95 -9.95
C ARG A 42 -19.02 19.17 -8.86
N ASN A 43 -19.14 20.39 -8.34
CA ASN A 43 -20.08 20.77 -7.28
C ASN A 43 -20.01 19.83 -6.07
N ALA A 44 -18.81 19.47 -5.61
CA ALA A 44 -18.63 18.62 -4.45
C ALA A 44 -19.17 19.31 -3.18
N PRO A 45 -20.10 18.68 -2.43
CA PRO A 45 -20.65 19.28 -1.21
C PRO A 45 -19.55 19.45 -0.15
N VAL A 46 -19.39 20.65 0.40
CA VAL A 46 -18.37 20.97 1.42
C VAL A 46 -18.45 20.04 2.62
N LEU A 47 -19.67 19.66 3.03
CA LEU A 47 -19.88 18.74 4.14
C LEU A 47 -19.25 17.36 3.88
N LEU A 48 -19.35 16.83 2.65
CA LEU A 48 -18.74 15.55 2.27
C LEU A 48 -17.22 15.67 2.17
N ILE A 49 -16.70 16.80 1.70
CA ILE A 49 -15.26 17.05 1.69
C ILE A 49 -14.70 16.99 3.11
N LEU A 50 -15.35 17.63 4.08
CA LEU A 50 -14.90 17.66 5.48
C LEU A 50 -15.15 16.36 6.24
N ARG A 51 -16.12 15.54 5.85
CA ARG A 51 -16.50 14.30 6.55
C ARG A 51 -15.87 13.07 5.91
N ASP A 52 -15.91 12.94 4.60
CA ASP A 52 -15.60 11.70 3.89
C ASP A 52 -14.24 11.75 3.17
N TYR A 53 -13.73 12.96 2.89
CA TYR A 53 -12.45 13.11 2.20
C TYR A 53 -11.29 13.40 3.16
N TYR A 54 -11.24 14.57 3.81
CA TYR A 54 -10.10 14.97 4.63
C TYR A 54 -9.81 14.08 5.84
N PRO A 55 -10.77 13.60 6.64
CA PRO A 55 -10.44 12.71 7.75
C PRO A 55 -9.79 11.41 7.29
N ASN A 56 -10.25 10.86 6.17
CA ASN A 56 -9.69 9.65 5.59
C ASN A 56 -8.31 9.89 4.93
N LEU A 57 -8.12 11.04 4.31
CA LEU A 57 -6.83 11.50 3.80
C LEU A 57 -5.79 11.64 4.93
N ILE A 58 -6.17 12.25 6.04
CA ILE A 58 -5.33 12.40 7.24
C ILE A 58 -4.90 11.04 7.77
N LEU A 59 -5.82 10.09 7.89
CA LEU A 59 -5.52 8.73 8.33
C LEU A 59 -4.56 8.03 7.37
N HIS A 60 -4.81 8.11 6.07
CA HIS A 60 -3.97 7.53 5.03
C HIS A 60 -2.52 8.04 5.11
N TYR A 61 -2.32 9.36 4.99
CA TYR A 61 -0.97 9.93 4.99
C TYR A 61 -0.25 9.82 6.33
N SER A 62 -0.97 9.98 7.47
CA SER A 62 -0.37 9.75 8.79
C SER A 62 0.24 8.37 8.91
N ASN A 63 -0.39 7.37 8.31
CA ASN A 63 0.10 6.00 8.35
C ASN A 63 1.16 5.72 7.28
N LEU A 64 0.93 6.17 6.05
CA LEU A 64 1.84 5.94 4.92
C LEU A 64 3.28 6.40 5.24
N ILE A 65 3.40 7.59 5.81
CA ILE A 65 4.69 8.18 6.15
C ILE A 65 5.10 7.98 7.62
N SER A 66 4.38 7.14 8.38
CA SER A 66 4.61 6.95 9.81
C SER A 66 6.05 6.55 10.20
N PRO A 67 6.80 5.70 9.46
CA PRO A 67 8.19 5.43 9.78
C PRO A 67 9.08 6.68 9.69
N LEU A 68 8.83 7.53 8.69
CA LEU A 68 9.51 8.81 8.54
C LEU A 68 9.18 9.76 9.70
N LEU A 69 7.89 9.85 10.06
CA LEU A 69 7.43 10.73 11.15
C LEU A 69 8.03 10.33 12.49
N VAL A 70 8.10 9.02 12.78
CA VAL A 70 8.76 8.48 13.98
C VAL A 70 10.24 8.85 13.99
N PHE A 71 10.91 8.71 12.86
CA PHE A 71 12.31 9.05 12.72
C PHE A 71 12.56 10.54 12.97
N ILE A 72 11.80 11.43 12.33
CA ILE A 72 11.90 12.89 12.51
C ILE A 72 11.62 13.25 13.96
N ALA A 73 10.57 12.71 14.56
CA ALA A 73 10.24 12.94 15.96
C ALA A 73 11.36 12.49 16.90
N THR A 74 11.97 11.34 16.62
CA THR A 74 13.11 10.81 17.36
C THR A 74 14.31 11.77 17.28
N VAL A 75 14.69 12.17 16.05
CA VAL A 75 15.80 13.10 15.83
C VAL A 75 15.56 14.43 16.52
N PHE A 76 14.37 15.00 16.35
CA PHE A 76 14.02 16.28 16.92
C PHE A 76 14.04 16.26 18.47
N PHE A 77 13.40 15.26 19.07
CA PHE A 77 13.36 15.11 20.53
C PHE A 77 14.76 14.85 21.11
N THR A 78 15.50 13.90 20.52
CA THR A 78 16.82 13.52 21.02
C THR A 78 17.84 14.65 20.85
N SER A 79 17.84 15.37 19.72
CA SER A 79 18.69 16.54 19.51
C SER A 79 18.40 17.66 20.53
N ARG A 80 17.13 17.86 20.88
CA ARG A 80 16.73 18.82 21.90
C ARG A 80 17.27 18.42 23.29
N MET A 81 17.19 17.15 23.65
CA MET A 81 17.79 16.64 24.89
C MET A 81 19.33 16.80 24.89
N ALA A 82 19.98 16.50 23.75
CA ALA A 82 21.42 16.65 23.60
C ALA A 82 21.85 18.12 23.76
N ALA A 83 21.13 19.06 23.14
CA ALA A 83 21.39 20.50 23.26
C ALA A 83 21.28 20.99 24.69
N LYS A 84 20.30 20.50 25.45
CA LYS A 84 20.14 20.83 26.90
C LYS A 84 21.07 20.05 27.81
N SER A 85 22.02 19.26 27.28
CA SER A 85 22.94 18.40 28.02
C SER A 85 22.25 17.34 28.91
N GLU A 86 20.93 17.04 28.66
CA GLU A 86 20.19 16.04 29.41
C GLU A 86 20.77 14.62 29.16
N ILE A 87 21.17 14.33 27.91
CA ILE A 87 21.78 13.04 27.54
C ILE A 87 23.12 12.85 28.29
N ILE A 88 23.95 13.90 28.34
CA ILE A 88 25.22 13.85 29.06
C ILE A 88 24.97 13.59 30.55
N ALA A 89 24.01 14.29 31.16
CA ALA A 89 23.65 14.09 32.57
C ALA A 89 23.17 12.64 32.83
N ILE A 90 22.37 12.06 31.94
CA ILE A 90 21.92 10.67 32.05
C ILE A 90 23.11 9.70 32.00
N LEU A 91 24.00 9.88 31.03
CA LEU A 91 25.17 9.00 30.88
C LEU A 91 26.15 9.15 32.02
N SER A 92 26.37 10.39 32.54
CA SER A 92 27.24 10.66 33.68
C SER A 92 26.70 10.11 35.01
N SER A 93 25.37 9.83 35.07
CA SER A 93 24.78 9.14 36.23
C SER A 93 24.99 7.62 36.21
N GLY A 94 25.79 7.07 35.28
CA GLY A 94 26.10 5.65 35.17
C GLY A 94 25.08 4.84 34.37
N ILE A 95 24.11 5.49 33.73
CA ILE A 95 23.17 4.83 32.86
C ILE A 95 23.83 4.60 31.49
N SER A 96 23.93 3.34 31.04
CA SER A 96 24.50 3.02 29.74
C SER A 96 23.61 3.55 28.58
N PHE A 97 24.23 3.86 27.43
CA PHE A 97 23.51 4.29 26.24
C PHE A 97 22.44 3.29 25.79
N GLY A 98 22.77 1.98 25.84
CA GLY A 98 21.80 0.90 25.52
C GLY A 98 20.59 0.92 26.44
N ARG A 99 20.76 1.22 27.74
CA ARG A 99 19.64 1.36 28.68
C ARG A 99 18.78 2.59 28.38
N MET A 100 19.38 3.67 27.90
CA MET A 100 18.67 4.88 27.48
C MET A 100 17.83 4.63 26.21
N LEU A 101 18.21 3.70 25.32
CA LEU A 101 17.44 3.33 24.14
C LEU A 101 16.13 2.59 24.47
N VAL A 102 16.06 1.88 25.60
CA VAL A 102 14.90 1.04 25.95
C VAL A 102 13.56 1.80 25.92
N PRO A 103 13.42 2.99 26.56
CA PRO A 103 12.16 3.73 26.48
C PRO A 103 11.77 4.16 25.07
N TYR A 104 12.73 4.46 24.19
CA TYR A 104 12.46 4.75 22.78
C TYR A 104 11.91 3.52 22.04
N PHE A 105 12.52 2.34 22.28
CA PHE A 105 12.01 1.09 21.71
C PHE A 105 10.61 0.74 22.21
N ILE A 106 10.31 0.99 23.49
CA ILE A 106 8.96 0.79 24.03
C ILE A 106 7.97 1.74 23.31
N GLY A 107 8.30 3.02 23.20
CA GLY A 107 7.47 3.99 22.49
C GLY A 107 7.27 3.64 21.02
N ALA A 108 8.35 3.28 20.32
CA ALA A 108 8.29 2.86 18.91
C ALA A 108 7.51 1.54 18.72
N SER A 109 7.60 0.59 19.67
CA SER A 109 6.79 -0.63 19.66
C SER A 109 5.32 -0.35 19.82
N ILE A 110 4.94 0.57 20.71
CA ILE A 110 3.54 1.00 20.88
C ILE A 110 3.03 1.58 19.57
N LEU A 111 3.77 2.51 18.95
CA LEU A 111 3.41 3.09 17.67
C LEU A 111 3.35 2.04 16.56
N GLY A 112 4.30 1.11 16.50
CA GLY A 112 4.32 0.02 15.53
C GLY A 112 3.12 -0.90 15.63
N VAL A 113 2.72 -1.27 16.85
CA VAL A 113 1.51 -2.08 17.07
C VAL A 113 0.26 -1.32 16.64
N VAL A 114 0.12 -0.05 17.02
CA VAL A 114 -1.00 0.80 16.59
C VAL A 114 -1.04 0.89 15.06
N THR A 115 0.09 1.18 14.41
CA THR A 115 0.21 1.24 12.96
C THR A 115 -0.19 -0.07 12.28
N PHE A 116 0.26 -1.21 12.82
CA PHE A 116 -0.11 -2.53 12.28
C PHE A 116 -1.64 -2.74 12.27
N PHE A 117 -2.31 -2.46 13.38
CA PHE A 117 -3.77 -2.58 13.45
C PHE A 117 -4.49 -1.54 12.56
N MET A 118 -3.97 -0.34 12.49
CA MET A 118 -4.51 0.69 11.60
C MET A 118 -4.43 0.24 10.13
N MET A 119 -3.26 -0.22 9.65
CA MET A 119 -3.06 -0.72 8.29
C MET A 119 -3.87 -1.99 7.99
N GLY A 120 -4.05 -2.85 8.99
CA GLY A 120 -4.77 -4.10 8.80
C GLY A 120 -6.26 -3.93 8.56
N TRP A 121 -6.90 -2.98 9.26
CA TRP A 121 -8.36 -2.94 9.33
C TRP A 121 -8.99 -1.54 9.24
N VAL A 122 -8.34 -0.51 9.77
CA VAL A 122 -8.96 0.83 9.84
C VAL A 122 -8.71 1.59 8.54
N ILE A 123 -7.46 1.69 8.11
CA ILE A 123 -7.05 2.45 6.94
C ILE A 123 -7.68 1.93 5.65
N PRO A 124 -7.79 0.62 5.38
CA PRO A 124 -8.47 0.14 4.19
C PRO A 124 -9.91 0.62 4.04
N LYS A 125 -10.64 0.74 5.16
CA LYS A 125 -12.00 1.31 5.15
C LYS A 125 -12.00 2.81 4.88
N ALA A 126 -11.05 3.52 5.47
CA ALA A 126 -10.86 4.96 5.24
C ALA A 126 -10.48 5.23 3.78
N ASP A 127 -9.55 4.45 3.22
CA ASP A 127 -9.13 4.55 1.83
C ASP A 127 -10.26 4.23 0.86
N LYS A 128 -11.09 3.24 1.15
CA LYS A 128 -12.27 2.96 0.34
C LYS A 128 -13.18 4.18 0.25
N THR A 129 -13.52 4.81 1.38
CA THR A 129 -14.37 6.01 1.40
C THR A 129 -13.72 7.18 0.66
N ARG A 130 -12.40 7.38 0.84
CA ARG A 130 -11.62 8.42 0.16
C ARG A 130 -11.59 8.21 -1.35
N ILE A 131 -11.30 6.99 -1.80
CA ILE A 131 -11.20 6.64 -3.22
C ILE A 131 -12.57 6.73 -3.90
N ASP A 132 -13.64 6.26 -3.26
CA ASP A 132 -15.02 6.41 -3.75
C ASP A 132 -15.37 7.90 -3.93
N PHE A 133 -14.97 8.76 -2.97
CA PHE A 133 -15.14 10.21 -3.10
C PHE A 133 -14.31 10.78 -4.24
N GLU A 134 -13.03 10.40 -4.37
CA GLU A 134 -12.15 10.86 -5.45
C GLU A 134 -12.68 10.47 -6.84
N GLN A 135 -13.18 9.25 -7.00
CA GLN A 135 -13.78 8.79 -8.25
C GLN A 135 -14.99 9.64 -8.64
N LYS A 136 -15.80 10.04 -7.65
CA LYS A 136 -17.00 10.81 -7.90
C LYS A 136 -16.74 12.31 -8.17
N TYR A 137 -15.80 12.91 -7.42
CA TYR A 137 -15.66 14.37 -7.39
C TYR A 137 -14.30 14.91 -7.86
N VAL A 138 -13.31 14.05 -8.08
CA VAL A 138 -11.97 14.49 -8.50
C VAL A 138 -11.58 13.90 -9.84
N ARG A 139 -11.77 12.61 -10.03
CA ARG A 139 -11.39 11.92 -11.26
C ARG A 139 -12.45 12.01 -12.32
N ALA A 140 -12.02 11.95 -13.60
CA ALA A 140 -12.96 11.72 -14.69
C ALA A 140 -13.71 10.40 -14.44
N ALA A 141 -15.00 10.37 -14.80
CA ALA A 141 -15.79 9.14 -14.68
C ALA A 141 -15.00 7.98 -15.29
N PHE A 142 -14.69 6.97 -14.47
CA PHE A 142 -14.05 5.79 -14.97
C PHE A 142 -15.01 5.11 -15.96
N SER A 143 -14.65 5.13 -17.22
CA SER A 143 -15.20 4.21 -18.20
C SER A 143 -14.12 3.16 -18.42
N PHE A 144 -14.43 1.90 -18.19
CA PHE A 144 -13.55 0.82 -18.59
C PHE A 144 -13.49 0.82 -20.12
N ASN A 145 -12.56 1.60 -20.67
CA ASN A 145 -12.36 1.81 -22.09
C ASN A 145 -11.16 1.03 -22.62
N GLU A 146 -10.70 0.02 -21.89
CA GLU A 146 -9.66 -0.85 -22.40
C GLU A 146 -10.21 -1.63 -23.59
N ASN A 147 -9.63 -1.39 -24.75
CA ASN A 147 -9.78 -2.24 -25.91
C ASN A 147 -8.83 -3.44 -25.74
N HIS A 148 -9.31 -4.63 -26.15
CA HIS A 148 -8.53 -5.86 -26.09
C HIS A 148 -8.22 -6.37 -24.67
N VAL A 149 -9.28 -6.59 -23.89
CA VAL A 149 -9.19 -7.12 -22.53
C VAL A 149 -8.84 -8.60 -22.55
N HIS A 150 -7.69 -8.95 -21.96
CA HIS A 150 -7.25 -10.34 -21.80
C HIS A 150 -7.29 -10.71 -20.32
N LEU A 151 -7.97 -11.79 -19.98
CA LEU A 151 -8.14 -12.25 -18.61
C LEU A 151 -7.83 -13.74 -18.49
N LYS A 152 -7.01 -14.10 -17.53
CA LYS A 152 -6.80 -15.50 -17.15
C LYS A 152 -7.83 -15.87 -16.09
N ILE A 153 -8.72 -16.80 -16.42
CA ILE A 153 -9.83 -17.24 -15.56
C ILE A 153 -9.41 -18.42 -14.68
N SER A 154 -8.59 -19.30 -15.25
CA SER A 154 -7.96 -20.43 -14.56
C SER A 154 -6.62 -20.74 -15.24
N PRO A 155 -5.77 -21.63 -14.68
CA PRO A 155 -4.46 -21.94 -15.26
C PRO A 155 -4.47 -22.26 -16.75
N ASN A 156 -5.54 -22.87 -17.24
CA ASN A 156 -5.68 -23.31 -18.63
C ASN A 156 -6.81 -22.61 -19.39
N LEU A 157 -7.46 -21.60 -18.81
CA LEU A 157 -8.63 -20.95 -19.42
C LEU A 157 -8.42 -19.44 -19.50
N TYR A 158 -8.45 -18.92 -20.71
CA TYR A 158 -8.23 -17.52 -21.03
C TYR A 158 -9.48 -16.92 -21.66
N ALA A 159 -9.87 -15.74 -21.20
CA ALA A 159 -10.94 -14.96 -21.81
C ALA A 159 -10.35 -13.75 -22.50
N TYR A 160 -10.92 -13.43 -23.64
CA TYR A 160 -10.66 -12.20 -24.38
C TYR A 160 -11.98 -11.52 -24.71
N MET A 161 -12.00 -10.21 -24.65
CA MET A 161 -13.07 -9.39 -25.22
C MET A 161 -12.49 -8.10 -25.81
N LYS A 162 -13.12 -7.64 -26.90
CA LYS A 162 -12.65 -6.41 -27.56
C LYS A 162 -12.83 -5.20 -26.67
N ASN A 163 -13.97 -5.09 -26.00
CA ASN A 163 -14.27 -4.06 -25.01
C ASN A 163 -15.33 -4.57 -24.03
N TYR A 164 -15.33 -4.02 -22.83
CA TYR A 164 -16.36 -4.26 -21.83
C TYR A 164 -17.05 -2.96 -21.47
N GLU A 165 -18.36 -2.96 -21.48
CA GLU A 165 -19.18 -1.83 -21.15
C GLU A 165 -19.79 -2.01 -19.76
N THR A 166 -19.33 -1.23 -18.79
CA THR A 166 -19.70 -1.36 -17.38
C THR A 166 -21.17 -1.03 -17.13
N LEU A 167 -21.76 -0.08 -17.89
CA LEU A 167 -23.15 0.33 -17.71
C LEU A 167 -24.14 -0.76 -18.11
N THR A 168 -23.86 -1.47 -19.20
CA THR A 168 -24.70 -2.55 -19.72
C THR A 168 -24.26 -3.93 -19.28
N LEU A 169 -23.16 -4.02 -18.53
CA LEU A 169 -22.50 -5.27 -18.09
C LEU A 169 -22.23 -6.22 -19.27
N THR A 170 -21.82 -5.65 -20.41
CA THR A 170 -21.68 -6.37 -21.69
C THR A 170 -20.24 -6.37 -22.18
N GLY A 171 -19.70 -7.55 -22.49
CA GLY A 171 -18.44 -7.72 -23.20
C GLY A 171 -18.69 -8.05 -24.67
N ASN A 172 -18.08 -7.28 -25.59
CA ASN A 172 -18.23 -7.45 -27.03
C ASN A 172 -17.07 -8.25 -27.63
N LYS A 173 -17.36 -9.05 -28.66
CA LYS A 173 -16.40 -9.94 -29.34
C LYS A 173 -15.67 -10.83 -28.33
N PHE A 174 -16.47 -11.55 -27.55
CA PHE A 174 -15.98 -12.42 -26.50
C PHE A 174 -15.34 -13.69 -27.07
N THR A 175 -14.21 -14.09 -26.52
CA THR A 175 -13.55 -15.35 -26.83
C THR A 175 -13.13 -16.03 -25.54
N LEU A 176 -13.33 -17.34 -25.45
CA LEU A 176 -12.87 -18.16 -24.33
C LEU A 176 -12.02 -19.30 -24.92
N GLU A 177 -10.78 -19.40 -24.47
CA GLU A 177 -9.80 -20.35 -24.97
C GLU A 177 -9.31 -21.27 -23.87
N ARG A 178 -9.34 -22.57 -24.10
CA ARG A 178 -8.73 -23.57 -23.22
C ARG A 178 -7.45 -24.07 -23.86
N ILE A 179 -6.33 -23.88 -23.13
CA ILE A 179 -5.00 -24.26 -23.58
C ILE A 179 -4.45 -25.29 -22.60
N GLU A 180 -4.17 -26.49 -23.05
CA GLU A 180 -3.57 -27.56 -22.27
C GLU A 180 -2.13 -27.80 -22.75
N GLY A 181 -1.18 -27.51 -21.87
CA GLY A 181 0.23 -27.41 -22.29
C GLY A 181 0.42 -26.27 -23.29
N ASN A 182 0.83 -26.60 -24.52
CA ASN A 182 0.99 -25.64 -25.63
C ASN A 182 -0.05 -25.84 -26.75
N LYS A 183 -1.15 -26.55 -26.49
CA LYS A 183 -2.17 -26.85 -27.50
C LYS A 183 -3.50 -26.25 -27.12
N LEU A 184 -4.13 -25.58 -28.08
CA LEU A 184 -5.51 -25.13 -27.98
C LEU A 184 -6.43 -26.33 -28.09
N THR A 185 -7.22 -26.63 -27.06
CA THR A 185 -8.17 -27.77 -27.03
C THR A 185 -9.60 -27.31 -27.28
N GLU A 186 -9.96 -26.12 -26.86
CA GLU A 186 -11.30 -25.57 -27.01
C GLU A 186 -11.26 -24.06 -27.23
N LYS A 187 -12.03 -23.55 -28.19
CA LYS A 187 -12.20 -22.12 -28.45
C LYS A 187 -13.69 -21.81 -28.64
N LEU A 188 -14.24 -21.00 -27.77
CA LEU A 188 -15.55 -20.41 -27.89
C LEU A 188 -15.40 -18.96 -28.34
N THR A 189 -16.07 -18.59 -29.42
CA THR A 189 -16.17 -17.19 -29.87
C THR A 189 -17.62 -16.76 -29.85
N ALA A 190 -17.92 -15.54 -29.44
CA ALA A 190 -19.25 -14.99 -29.37
C ALA A 190 -19.28 -13.53 -29.76
N ASP A 191 -20.40 -13.04 -30.28
CA ASP A 191 -20.54 -11.62 -30.60
C ASP A 191 -20.55 -10.79 -29.33
N ARG A 192 -21.24 -11.26 -28.30
CA ARG A 192 -21.28 -10.59 -26.99
C ARG A 192 -21.54 -11.57 -25.85
N ILE A 193 -21.11 -11.16 -24.67
CA ILE A 193 -21.42 -11.82 -23.40
C ILE A 193 -22.05 -10.77 -22.46
N VAL A 194 -23.16 -11.10 -21.81
CA VAL A 194 -23.93 -10.20 -20.95
C VAL A 194 -24.08 -10.82 -19.57
N TRP A 195 -23.80 -10.06 -18.53
CA TRP A 195 -24.06 -10.51 -17.16
C TRP A 195 -25.54 -10.34 -16.82
N MET A 196 -26.14 -11.40 -16.31
CA MET A 196 -27.52 -11.39 -15.83
C MET A 196 -27.53 -11.36 -14.29
N PRO A 197 -27.79 -10.22 -13.65
CA PRO A 197 -27.76 -10.07 -12.19
C PRO A 197 -28.72 -11.03 -11.49
N ASP A 198 -29.93 -11.22 -12.04
CA ASP A 198 -30.98 -12.07 -11.48
C ASP A 198 -30.57 -13.54 -11.40
N LYS A 199 -29.83 -14.00 -12.39
CA LYS A 199 -29.37 -15.39 -12.49
C LYS A 199 -27.96 -15.60 -11.93
N LYS A 200 -27.21 -14.52 -11.69
CA LYS A 200 -25.78 -14.54 -11.33
C LYS A 200 -24.95 -15.40 -12.33
N LYS A 201 -25.25 -15.25 -13.62
CA LYS A 201 -24.62 -16.00 -14.71
C LYS A 201 -24.35 -15.09 -15.90
N TRP A 202 -23.42 -15.53 -16.74
CA TRP A 202 -23.18 -14.91 -18.03
C TRP A 202 -24.03 -15.56 -19.09
N THR A 203 -24.64 -14.75 -19.94
CA THR A 203 -25.35 -15.19 -21.14
C THR A 203 -24.53 -14.83 -22.38
N ILE A 204 -24.22 -15.81 -23.19
CA ILE A 204 -23.42 -15.68 -24.42
C ILE A 204 -24.37 -15.66 -25.60
N TYR A 205 -24.13 -14.72 -26.54
CA TYR A 205 -24.97 -14.55 -27.73
C TYR A 205 -24.18 -14.80 -29.01
N ASN A 206 -24.83 -15.52 -29.98
CA ASN A 206 -24.27 -15.84 -31.29
C ASN A 206 -22.90 -16.48 -31.16
N TYR A 207 -22.86 -17.66 -30.52
CA TYR A 207 -21.59 -18.30 -30.24
C TYR A 207 -21.25 -19.42 -31.24
N ARG A 208 -19.95 -19.59 -31.45
CA ARG A 208 -19.33 -20.71 -32.15
C ARG A 208 -18.35 -21.37 -31.18
N LEU A 209 -18.57 -22.64 -30.92
CA LEU A 209 -17.73 -23.50 -30.11
C LEU A 209 -16.94 -24.44 -30.99
N ARG A 210 -15.63 -24.38 -30.97
CA ARG A 210 -14.69 -25.23 -31.66
C ARG A 210 -13.96 -26.11 -30.65
N LYS A 211 -14.05 -27.41 -30.77
CA LYS A 211 -13.32 -28.40 -29.97
C LYS A 211 -12.35 -29.14 -30.88
N ILE A 212 -11.09 -29.26 -30.42
CA ILE A 212 -10.01 -29.88 -31.18
C ILE A 212 -9.64 -31.17 -30.47
N ASN A 213 -9.95 -32.31 -31.09
CA ASN A 213 -9.70 -33.63 -30.53
C ASN A 213 -8.66 -34.35 -31.41
N GLY A 214 -7.39 -34.26 -31.05
CA GLY A 214 -6.30 -34.92 -31.76
C GLY A 214 -6.20 -34.49 -33.23
N GLN A 215 -6.69 -35.35 -34.19
CA GLN A 215 -6.66 -35.07 -35.61
C GLN A 215 -7.98 -34.52 -36.18
N GLY A 216 -9.02 -34.37 -35.34
CA GLY A 216 -10.34 -33.92 -35.77
C GLY A 216 -10.80 -32.66 -35.04
N GLU A 217 -11.69 -31.91 -35.69
CA GLU A 217 -12.32 -30.73 -35.11
C GLU A 217 -13.84 -30.88 -35.17
N SER A 218 -14.50 -30.48 -34.08
CA SER A 218 -15.97 -30.35 -34.08
C SER A 218 -16.34 -28.89 -33.85
N ILE A 219 -17.27 -28.40 -34.66
CA ILE A 219 -17.76 -27.02 -34.57
C ILE A 219 -19.26 -27.06 -34.32
N SER A 220 -19.71 -26.37 -33.27
CA SER A 220 -21.10 -26.15 -32.94
C SER A 220 -21.43 -24.68 -32.87
N TYR A 221 -22.64 -24.31 -33.28
CA TYR A 221 -23.16 -22.96 -33.29
C TYR A 221 -24.38 -22.86 -32.40
N GLY A 222 -24.63 -21.69 -31.82
CA GLY A 222 -25.88 -21.44 -31.10
C GLY A 222 -26.14 -19.93 -30.96
N THR A 223 -27.42 -19.61 -30.79
CA THR A 223 -27.85 -18.20 -30.68
C THR A 223 -27.70 -17.65 -29.26
N GLN A 224 -27.95 -18.50 -28.25
CA GLN A 224 -27.87 -18.07 -26.85
C GLN A 224 -27.54 -19.27 -25.95
N LYS A 225 -26.70 -19.02 -24.93
CA LYS A 225 -26.34 -20.00 -23.91
C LYS A 225 -25.99 -19.35 -22.59
N ASP A 226 -26.62 -19.79 -21.50
CA ASP A 226 -26.20 -19.39 -20.14
C ASP A 226 -24.99 -20.23 -19.75
N THR A 227 -23.98 -19.57 -19.20
CA THR A 227 -22.74 -20.22 -18.76
C THR A 227 -22.27 -19.66 -17.42
N VAL A 228 -21.65 -20.53 -16.63
CA VAL A 228 -20.99 -20.14 -15.39
C VAL A 228 -19.49 -20.03 -15.66
N ILE A 229 -18.99 -18.83 -15.67
CA ILE A 229 -17.57 -18.55 -15.81
C ILE A 229 -17.11 -17.94 -14.46
N ASN A 230 -15.93 -18.32 -13.99
CA ASN A 230 -15.34 -17.73 -12.78
C ASN A 230 -14.82 -16.30 -13.05
N LEU A 231 -15.71 -15.47 -13.55
CA LEU A 231 -15.54 -14.08 -13.91
C LEU A 231 -16.78 -13.32 -13.45
N SER A 232 -16.63 -12.20 -12.81
CA SER A 232 -17.73 -11.37 -12.33
C SER A 232 -17.60 -9.94 -12.87
N PRO A 233 -18.67 -9.15 -12.93
CA PRO A 233 -18.59 -7.74 -13.29
C PRO A 233 -17.58 -6.96 -12.45
N LYS A 234 -17.38 -7.36 -11.19
CA LYS A 234 -16.38 -6.77 -10.30
C LYS A 234 -14.93 -6.94 -10.78
N ASP A 235 -14.65 -7.92 -11.61
CA ASP A 235 -13.32 -8.11 -12.20
C ASP A 235 -13.03 -7.04 -13.30
N PHE A 236 -14.02 -6.21 -13.68
CA PHE A 236 -13.93 -5.07 -14.61
C PHE A 236 -14.20 -3.71 -13.95
N GLU A 237 -14.42 -3.69 -12.65
CA GLU A 237 -14.51 -2.42 -11.90
C GLU A 237 -13.12 -1.76 -11.84
N ASP A 238 -13.12 -0.47 -11.56
CA ASP A 238 -11.85 0.25 -11.34
C ASP A 238 -11.07 -0.42 -10.21
N THR A 239 -9.99 -1.09 -10.59
CA THR A 239 -9.07 -1.73 -9.64
C THR A 239 -8.00 -0.77 -9.13
N HIS A 240 -8.13 0.52 -9.48
CA HIS A 240 -7.19 1.53 -9.04
C HIS A 240 -7.12 1.56 -7.51
N LEU A 241 -5.93 1.30 -6.98
CA LEU A 241 -5.66 1.24 -5.54
C LEU A 241 -6.50 0.21 -4.76
N LEU A 242 -7.07 -0.81 -5.44
CA LEU A 242 -7.84 -1.86 -4.77
C LEU A 242 -7.04 -2.52 -3.64
N ASN A 243 -5.73 -2.71 -3.84
CA ASN A 243 -4.82 -3.25 -2.84
C ASN A 243 -4.80 -2.43 -1.53
N GLU A 244 -5.07 -1.12 -1.59
CA GLU A 244 -5.14 -0.23 -0.42
C GLU A 244 -6.49 -0.32 0.30
N THR A 245 -7.57 -0.66 -0.42
CA THR A 245 -8.92 -0.70 0.14
C THR A 245 -9.28 -2.02 0.82
N LEU A 246 -8.53 -3.08 0.57
CA LEU A 246 -8.78 -4.39 1.14
C LEU A 246 -8.20 -4.49 2.55
N ASN A 247 -9.00 -4.94 3.53
CA ASN A 247 -8.48 -5.29 4.84
C ASN A 247 -7.57 -6.53 4.75
N LEU A 248 -6.84 -6.85 5.82
CA LEU A 248 -5.84 -7.93 5.80
C LEU A 248 -6.44 -9.29 5.43
N ASN A 249 -7.67 -9.58 5.85
CA ASN A 249 -8.35 -10.84 5.55
C ASN A 249 -8.79 -10.87 4.08
N GLU A 250 -9.47 -9.81 3.63
CA GLU A 250 -9.89 -9.65 2.24
C GLU A 250 -8.70 -9.67 1.27
N LEU A 251 -7.59 -9.06 1.66
CA LEU A 251 -6.35 -9.07 0.89
C LEU A 251 -5.79 -10.49 0.74
N ASN A 252 -5.78 -11.30 1.80
CA ASN A 252 -5.37 -12.69 1.76
C ASN A 252 -6.27 -13.54 0.83
N ASP A 253 -7.59 -13.35 0.95
CA ASP A 253 -8.57 -14.06 0.12
C ASP A 253 -8.40 -13.68 -1.36
N HIS A 254 -8.18 -12.39 -1.64
CA HIS A 254 -7.93 -11.89 -2.98
C HIS A 254 -6.63 -12.46 -3.57
N ILE A 255 -5.53 -12.45 -2.81
CA ILE A 255 -4.25 -13.07 -3.21
C ILE A 255 -4.45 -14.56 -3.52
N THR A 256 -5.19 -15.28 -2.70
CA THR A 256 -5.47 -16.71 -2.91
C THR A 256 -6.26 -16.93 -4.20
N LYS A 257 -7.26 -16.08 -4.46
CA LYS A 257 -8.07 -16.11 -5.70
C LYS A 257 -7.19 -15.84 -6.95
N LEU A 258 -6.34 -14.79 -6.91
CA LEU A 258 -5.41 -14.48 -8.01
C LEU A 258 -4.42 -15.62 -8.26
N ARG A 259 -3.88 -16.22 -7.21
CA ARG A 259 -2.95 -17.35 -7.29
C ARG A 259 -3.62 -18.57 -7.92
N SER A 260 -4.86 -18.90 -7.54
CA SER A 260 -5.62 -20.03 -8.12
C SER A 260 -5.92 -19.82 -9.60
N ARG A 261 -6.10 -18.59 -10.04
CA ARG A 261 -6.28 -18.22 -11.46
C ARG A 261 -4.95 -18.23 -12.22
N GLY A 262 -3.81 -18.13 -11.53
CA GLY A 262 -2.48 -17.86 -12.13
C GLY A 262 -2.45 -16.51 -12.85
N SER A 263 -3.17 -15.52 -12.31
CA SER A 263 -3.24 -14.17 -12.89
C SER A 263 -1.96 -13.41 -12.64
N ASP A 264 -1.57 -12.55 -13.58
CA ASP A 264 -0.48 -11.60 -13.41
C ASP A 264 -0.88 -10.47 -12.44
N GLY A 265 0.10 -9.71 -11.94
CA GLY A 265 -0.14 -8.56 -11.05
C GLY A 265 -0.39 -8.92 -9.57
N ILE A 266 -0.17 -10.17 -9.18
CA ILE A 266 -0.24 -10.61 -7.77
C ILE A 266 0.81 -9.91 -6.90
N GLU A 267 1.91 -9.47 -7.51
CA GLU A 267 3.05 -8.84 -6.85
C GLU A 267 2.63 -7.60 -6.07
N THR A 268 1.80 -6.74 -6.63
CA THR A 268 1.28 -5.52 -5.99
C THR A 268 0.55 -5.84 -4.69
N TYR A 269 -0.30 -6.86 -4.68
CA TYR A 269 -1.04 -7.29 -3.49
C TYR A 269 -0.13 -7.96 -2.45
N LEU A 270 0.88 -8.72 -2.89
CA LEU A 270 1.87 -9.31 -2.00
C LEU A 270 2.75 -8.25 -1.36
N ILE A 271 3.19 -7.24 -2.11
CA ILE A 271 3.95 -6.10 -1.60
C ILE A 271 3.13 -5.38 -0.54
N GLU A 272 1.86 -5.05 -0.82
CA GLU A 272 0.97 -4.40 0.14
C GLU A 272 0.84 -5.22 1.42
N LYS A 273 0.58 -6.53 1.29
CA LYS A 273 0.51 -7.44 2.44
C LYS A 273 1.78 -7.40 3.28
N TYR A 274 2.94 -7.58 2.66
CA TYR A 274 4.22 -7.62 3.38
C TYR A 274 4.60 -6.28 3.98
N THR A 275 4.26 -5.16 3.33
CA THR A 275 4.45 -3.80 3.87
C THR A 275 3.76 -3.63 5.22
N ARG A 276 2.51 -4.11 5.36
CA ARG A 276 1.77 -4.05 6.63
C ARG A 276 2.49 -4.74 7.79
N PHE A 277 3.23 -5.82 7.50
CA PHE A 277 4.01 -6.52 8.51
C PHE A 277 5.38 -5.89 8.76
N THR A 278 6.02 -5.33 7.76
CA THR A 278 7.40 -4.80 7.87
C THR A 278 7.47 -3.37 8.40
N GLN A 279 6.42 -2.58 8.23
CA GLN A 279 6.38 -1.17 8.65
C GLN A 279 6.60 -0.96 10.15
N PRO A 280 6.05 -1.75 11.08
CA PRO A 280 6.39 -1.67 12.50
C PRO A 280 7.90 -1.85 12.79
N PHE A 281 8.56 -2.75 12.07
CA PHE A 281 10.00 -2.97 12.22
C PHE A 281 10.82 -1.80 11.68
N ALA A 282 10.38 -1.20 10.57
CA ALA A 282 10.97 0.04 10.06
C ALA A 282 10.97 1.15 11.11
N MET A 283 9.87 1.32 11.84
CA MET A 283 9.76 2.29 12.93
C MET A 283 10.81 2.05 14.03
N LEU A 284 11.01 0.79 14.44
CA LEU A 284 12.01 0.42 15.45
C LEU A 284 13.44 0.71 14.97
N ILE A 285 13.77 0.31 13.74
CA ILE A 285 15.10 0.50 13.14
C ILE A 285 15.40 1.99 12.99
N LEU A 286 14.48 2.76 12.44
CA LEU A 286 14.66 4.19 12.25
C LEU A 286 14.71 4.94 13.58
N THR A 287 13.94 4.54 14.59
CA THR A 287 14.04 5.08 15.94
C THR A 287 15.45 4.87 16.51
N ALA A 288 16.01 3.67 16.40
CA ALA A 288 17.37 3.38 16.86
C ALA A 288 18.40 4.29 16.19
N ILE A 289 18.36 4.36 14.85
CA ILE A 289 19.27 5.24 14.08
C ILE A 289 19.07 6.69 14.46
N GLY A 290 17.82 7.14 14.59
CA GLY A 290 17.49 8.52 14.98
C GLY A 290 18.11 8.91 16.31
N VAL A 291 18.00 8.05 17.35
CA VAL A 291 18.65 8.31 18.65
C VAL A 291 20.16 8.33 18.52
N ILE A 292 20.77 7.36 17.83
CA ILE A 292 22.22 7.25 17.69
C ILE A 292 22.81 8.50 17.02
N VAL A 293 22.22 8.94 15.93
CA VAL A 293 22.70 10.13 15.18
C VAL A 293 22.52 11.42 15.97
N SER A 294 21.44 11.53 16.75
CA SER A 294 21.05 12.77 17.42
C SER A 294 21.54 12.89 18.86
N ALA A 295 22.03 11.80 19.46
CA ALA A 295 22.45 11.79 20.88
C ALA A 295 23.73 12.59 21.14
N ARG A 296 24.56 12.83 20.13
CA ARG A 296 25.83 13.57 20.30
C ARG A 296 25.57 15.08 20.33
N LYS A 297 26.16 15.76 21.28
CA LYS A 297 26.13 17.24 21.29
C LYS A 297 26.96 17.77 20.13
N SER A 298 26.33 18.44 19.17
CA SER A 298 27.03 19.07 18.05
C SER A 298 27.45 20.50 18.41
N ARG A 299 28.69 20.84 18.10
CA ARG A 299 29.17 22.23 18.19
C ARG A 299 28.50 23.14 17.15
N GLN A 300 28.01 22.58 16.07
CA GLN A 300 27.33 23.27 14.96
C GLN A 300 25.82 23.45 15.18
N GLY A 301 25.31 23.09 16.36
CA GLY A 301 23.89 23.21 16.71
C GLY A 301 23.02 22.04 16.31
N VAL A 302 21.76 22.12 16.70
CA VAL A 302 20.73 21.08 16.45
C VAL A 302 20.39 20.95 14.95
N GLY A 303 20.55 22.03 14.17
CA GLY A 303 20.20 22.07 12.76
C GLY A 303 20.93 21.04 11.92
N LEU A 304 22.23 20.83 12.13
CA LEU A 304 23.00 19.83 11.38
C LEU A 304 22.51 18.39 11.65
N GLN A 305 22.17 18.08 12.90
CA GLN A 305 21.66 16.76 13.27
C GLN A 305 20.30 16.49 12.62
N ILE A 306 19.44 17.50 12.60
CA ILE A 306 18.15 17.43 11.92
C ILE A 306 18.35 17.23 10.41
N ALA A 307 19.25 17.99 9.78
CA ALA A 307 19.55 17.87 8.35
C ALA A 307 20.10 16.48 8.00
N LEU A 308 21.03 15.93 8.77
CA LEU A 308 21.53 14.55 8.60
C LEU A 308 20.42 13.52 8.80
N GLY A 309 19.55 13.77 9.78
CA GLY A 309 18.38 12.94 9.98
C GLY A 309 17.47 12.92 8.74
N PHE A 310 17.11 14.09 8.22
CA PHE A 310 16.30 14.18 6.99
C PHE A 310 16.96 13.49 5.80
N ALA A 311 18.28 13.65 5.62
CA ALA A 311 19.02 12.97 4.56
C ALA A 311 18.93 11.44 4.69
N LEU A 312 19.14 10.88 5.87
CA LEU A 312 19.02 9.44 6.12
C LEU A 312 17.59 8.93 5.86
N ALA A 313 16.58 9.68 6.29
CA ALA A 313 15.19 9.35 6.04
C ALA A 313 14.86 9.39 4.55
N PHE A 314 15.35 10.37 3.82
CA PHE A 314 15.20 10.46 2.37
C PHE A 314 15.81 9.25 1.67
N PHE A 315 17.04 8.86 2.02
CA PHE A 315 17.67 7.67 1.46
C PHE A 315 16.92 6.38 1.79
N TYR A 316 16.36 6.27 3.00
CA TYR A 316 15.52 5.13 3.36
C TYR A 316 14.28 5.04 2.44
N ILE A 317 13.55 6.14 2.27
CA ILE A 317 12.35 6.20 1.43
C ILE A 317 12.71 5.91 -0.02
N LEU A 318 13.76 6.55 -0.54
CA LEU A 318 14.22 6.34 -1.92
C LEU A 318 14.55 4.85 -2.16
N PHE A 319 15.26 4.24 -1.23
CA PHE A 319 15.62 2.83 -1.35
C PHE A 319 14.39 1.91 -1.25
N TYR A 320 13.43 2.24 -0.37
CA TYR A 320 12.16 1.52 -0.28
C TYR A 320 11.35 1.61 -1.58
N LEU A 321 11.20 2.81 -2.15
CA LEU A 321 10.46 3.02 -3.40
C LEU A 321 11.13 2.30 -4.59
N LEU A 322 12.45 2.35 -4.70
CA LEU A 322 13.19 1.62 -5.73
C LEU A 322 13.01 0.11 -5.60
N SER A 323 13.15 -0.44 -4.38
CA SER A 323 12.95 -1.87 -4.13
C SER A 323 11.52 -2.31 -4.46
N LYS A 324 10.53 -1.49 -4.08
CA LYS A 324 9.11 -1.72 -4.39
C LYS A 324 8.86 -1.73 -5.90
N GLY A 325 9.35 -0.74 -6.63
CA GLY A 325 9.19 -0.65 -8.09
C GLY A 325 9.83 -1.83 -8.84
N ILE A 326 11.00 -2.32 -8.38
CA ILE A 326 11.63 -3.52 -8.95
C ILE A 326 10.77 -4.77 -8.72
N ALA A 327 10.14 -4.89 -7.54
CA ALA A 327 9.26 -6.01 -7.25
C ALA A 327 7.94 -5.95 -8.02
N GLU A 328 7.35 -4.77 -8.19
CA GLU A 328 6.15 -4.55 -9.00
C GLU A 328 6.38 -4.93 -10.48
N SER A 329 7.60 -4.77 -10.98
CA SER A 329 7.97 -5.24 -12.32
C SER A 329 8.24 -6.75 -12.41
N GLY A 330 8.04 -7.52 -11.32
CA GLY A 330 8.26 -8.97 -11.27
C GLY A 330 9.73 -9.41 -11.23
N LYS A 331 10.69 -8.47 -11.17
CA LYS A 331 12.13 -8.79 -11.21
C LYS A 331 12.72 -9.16 -9.85
N MET A 332 11.98 -8.93 -8.76
CA MET A 332 12.41 -9.24 -7.40
C MET A 332 11.24 -9.85 -6.61
N PRO A 333 11.47 -10.89 -5.79
CA PRO A 333 10.41 -11.42 -4.92
C PRO A 333 9.88 -10.32 -3.97
N PRO A 334 8.55 -10.13 -3.86
CA PRO A 334 7.92 -9.10 -3.05
C PRO A 334 8.41 -9.07 -1.59
N LEU A 335 8.58 -10.23 -0.98
CA LEU A 335 9.07 -10.35 0.40
C LEU A 335 10.46 -9.72 0.56
N LEU A 336 11.39 -10.03 -0.35
CA LEU A 336 12.74 -9.47 -0.31
C LEU A 336 12.74 -7.96 -0.52
N ALA A 337 11.94 -7.48 -1.47
CA ALA A 337 11.88 -6.06 -1.79
C ALA A 337 11.45 -5.19 -0.60
N VAL A 338 10.47 -5.66 0.17
CA VAL A 338 9.94 -4.91 1.32
C VAL A 338 10.87 -5.00 2.55
N TRP A 339 11.58 -6.13 2.73
CA TRP A 339 12.51 -6.31 3.85
C TRP A 339 13.90 -5.72 3.59
N LEU A 340 14.35 -5.65 2.35
CA LEU A 340 15.71 -5.23 1.99
C LEU A 340 16.09 -3.85 2.56
N PRO A 341 15.28 -2.79 2.46
CA PRO A 341 15.58 -1.50 3.09
C PRO A 341 15.75 -1.63 4.59
N ASN A 342 14.88 -2.40 5.26
CA ASN A 342 14.94 -2.61 6.70
C ASN A 342 16.23 -3.32 7.13
N ILE A 343 16.65 -4.35 6.39
CA ILE A 343 17.87 -5.11 6.66
C ILE A 343 19.11 -4.20 6.49
N VAL A 344 19.17 -3.45 5.39
CA VAL A 344 20.30 -2.54 5.11
C VAL A 344 20.40 -1.46 6.19
N PHE A 345 19.28 -0.81 6.53
CA PHE A 345 19.28 0.23 7.56
C PHE A 345 19.51 -0.32 8.97
N ALA A 346 19.06 -1.54 9.28
CA ALA A 346 19.44 -2.22 10.52
C ALA A 346 20.95 -2.44 10.60
N GLY A 347 21.59 -2.87 9.49
CA GLY A 347 23.04 -2.98 9.38
C GLY A 347 23.76 -1.64 9.61
N ILE A 348 23.30 -0.56 8.96
CA ILE A 348 23.81 0.79 9.16
C ILE A 348 23.67 1.20 10.64
N GLY A 349 22.51 0.96 11.25
CA GLY A 349 22.25 1.24 12.65
C GLY A 349 23.20 0.49 13.59
N ALA A 350 23.45 -0.79 13.31
CA ALA A 350 24.40 -1.62 14.09
C ALA A 350 25.85 -1.12 13.98
N VAL A 351 26.27 -0.68 12.79
CA VAL A 351 27.59 -0.07 12.58
C VAL A 351 27.70 1.23 13.35
N LEU A 352 26.70 2.14 13.21
CA LEU A 352 26.66 3.40 13.92
C LEU A 352 26.66 3.21 15.45
N PHE A 353 25.97 2.20 15.95
CA PHE A 353 25.97 1.88 17.38
C PHE A 353 27.36 1.47 17.90
N LYS A 354 28.12 0.70 17.11
CA LYS A 354 29.50 0.30 17.48
C LYS A 354 30.49 1.48 17.47
N THR A 355 30.24 2.51 16.68
CA THR A 355 31.11 3.71 16.60
C THR A 355 30.83 4.73 17.68
N LEU A 356 29.82 4.51 18.53
CA LEU A 356 29.58 5.38 19.68
C LEU A 356 30.70 5.24 20.71
N PRO A 357 31.28 6.35 21.22
CA PRO A 357 32.20 6.27 22.35
C PRO A 357 31.45 5.70 23.56
N ARG A 358 32.03 4.66 24.16
CA ARG A 358 31.53 3.98 25.37
C ARG A 358 31.80 4.82 26.60
#